data_f408d0bcd12ea7fbd9aa90833d39c16b
#
_entry.id   f408d0bcd12ea7fbd9aa90833d39c16b
#
_cell.length_a   1.000
_cell.length_b   1.000
_cell.length_c   1.000
_cell.angle_alpha   90.00
_cell.angle_beta   90.00
_cell.angle_gamma   90.00
#
_symmetry.space_group_name_H-M   'P 1'
#
loop_
_entity.id
_entity.type
_entity.pdbx_description
1 polymer ?
#
loop_
_entity_poly.entity_id
_entity_poly.type
_entity_poly.pdbx_seq_one_letter_code
_entity_poly.pdbx_strand_id
1 'polypeptide(L)'
;NGVLLAQITPRGGRIPGTSSIVQLDAWNWEDATIKTDDGIHLNWPRSYSRAGWWAEPGGIEMNKNYDPQVKAIQEYFDNAFAYLGSKNTKKDIPYEAMKGLQSGEKTLFVNANGEKEIIDAVLFKKKNNIKNMTIVGGYYAFKVGALLKENNVSVLLNRVHSLPLLEDEDVNLPYKNAKLLVDAGVLVGLQNAGDMERMQTR
;
A
#
# COMPACT_ATOMS: atom_id res chain seq x y z
N ASN A 1 9.62 -20.78 12.85
CA ASN A 1 8.31 -20.36 12.29
C ASN A 1 8.19 -20.57 10.78
N GLY A 2 9.22 -21.07 10.09
CA GLY A 2 9.17 -21.39 8.66
C GLY A 2 9.15 -20.19 7.70
N VAL A 3 9.39 -18.97 8.16
CA VAL A 3 9.52 -17.79 7.30
C VAL A 3 10.91 -17.79 6.69
N LEU A 4 10.99 -17.92 5.37
CA LEU A 4 12.25 -18.00 4.62
C LEU A 4 12.62 -16.67 3.96
N LEU A 5 11.61 -15.91 3.54
CA LEU A 5 11.76 -14.65 2.81
C LEU A 5 11.03 -13.53 3.53
N ALA A 6 11.56 -12.31 3.40
CA ALA A 6 10.91 -11.11 3.87
C ALA A 6 11.05 -9.98 2.85
N GLN A 7 10.02 -9.15 2.73
CA GLN A 7 10.12 -7.86 2.07
C GLN A 7 10.44 -6.80 3.12
N ILE A 8 11.57 -6.14 2.97
CA ILE A 8 11.95 -5.02 3.83
C ILE A 8 11.37 -3.75 3.22
N THR A 9 10.49 -3.10 3.98
CA THR A 9 9.73 -1.95 3.52
C THR A 9 10.17 -0.67 4.20
N PRO A 10 10.26 0.45 3.46
CA PRO A 10 10.56 1.76 4.05
C PRO A 10 9.37 2.29 4.85
N ARG A 11 9.65 3.15 5.82
CA ARG A 11 8.64 3.79 6.69
C ARG A 11 8.74 5.30 6.62
N GLY A 12 7.62 5.95 6.93
CA GLY A 12 7.52 7.41 7.06
C GLY A 12 7.25 8.14 5.74
N GLY A 13 6.83 9.38 5.83
CA GLY A 13 6.57 10.24 4.68
C GLY A 13 5.41 9.80 3.77
N ARG A 14 5.20 10.54 2.70
CA ARG A 14 4.19 10.27 1.68
C ARG A 14 4.65 9.16 0.72
N ILE A 15 5.89 9.26 0.26
CA ILE A 15 6.57 8.27 -0.56
C ILE A 15 7.84 7.88 0.21
N PRO A 16 7.76 6.84 1.07
CA PRO A 16 8.87 6.50 1.95
C PRO A 16 10.09 5.93 1.22
N GLY A 17 9.91 5.37 0.02
CA GLY A 17 11.01 4.84 -0.79
C GLY A 17 10.73 3.48 -1.39
N THR A 18 11.80 2.74 -1.68
CA THR A 18 11.76 1.40 -2.29
C THR A 18 11.83 0.30 -1.25
N SER A 19 11.25 -0.86 -1.57
CA SER A 19 11.40 -2.11 -0.81
C SER A 19 12.36 -3.06 -1.51
N SER A 20 12.88 -4.03 -0.74
CA SER A 20 13.73 -5.10 -1.26
C SER A 20 13.30 -6.45 -0.66
N ILE A 21 13.47 -7.53 -1.42
CA ILE A 21 13.19 -8.88 -0.98
C ILE A 21 14.50 -9.53 -0.53
N VAL A 22 14.50 -10.09 0.68
CA VAL A 22 15.64 -10.75 1.28
C VAL A 22 15.28 -12.15 1.76
N GLN A 23 16.25 -13.06 1.76
CA GLN A 23 16.17 -14.31 2.48
C GLN A 23 16.66 -14.12 3.93
N LEU A 24 16.09 -14.88 4.85
CA LEU A 24 16.38 -14.74 6.29
C LEU A 24 17.49 -15.69 6.77
N ASP A 25 17.94 -16.58 5.91
CA ASP A 25 19.04 -17.51 6.18
C ASP A 25 20.27 -17.10 5.35
N ALA A 26 20.96 -16.04 5.81
CA ALA A 26 22.12 -15.49 5.14
C ALA A 26 23.14 -14.93 6.15
N TRP A 27 24.41 -14.91 5.76
CA TRP A 27 25.50 -14.42 6.61
C TRP A 27 25.60 -12.90 6.65
N ASN A 28 25.31 -12.26 5.55
CA ASN A 28 25.39 -10.80 5.39
C ASN A 28 24.26 -10.28 4.49
N TRP A 29 24.18 -8.98 4.29
CA TRP A 29 23.10 -8.35 3.53
C TRP A 29 23.25 -8.60 2.00
N GLU A 30 24.46 -8.78 1.47
CA GLU A 30 24.67 -9.13 0.07
C GLU A 30 24.12 -10.53 -0.22
N ASP A 31 24.44 -11.52 0.61
CA ASP A 31 23.93 -12.89 0.48
C ASP A 31 22.42 -12.96 0.74
N ALA A 32 21.90 -12.09 1.62
CA ALA A 32 20.48 -12.01 1.93
C ALA A 32 19.64 -11.47 0.77
N THR A 33 20.21 -10.63 -0.08
CA THR A 33 19.46 -9.89 -1.07
C THR A 33 19.07 -10.76 -2.26
N ILE A 34 17.76 -11.01 -2.43
CA ILE A 34 17.20 -11.72 -3.58
C ILE A 34 16.82 -10.74 -4.69
N LYS A 35 16.17 -9.64 -4.32
CA LYS A 35 15.75 -8.59 -5.28
C LYS A 35 15.82 -7.22 -4.61
N THR A 36 16.62 -6.34 -5.19
CA THR A 36 16.66 -4.93 -4.80
C THR A 36 15.54 -4.16 -5.49
N ASP A 37 15.09 -3.07 -4.87
CA ASP A 37 14.13 -2.13 -5.46
C ASP A 37 12.90 -2.80 -6.07
N ASP A 38 12.30 -3.75 -5.34
CA ASP A 38 11.15 -4.54 -5.78
C ASP A 38 9.91 -3.69 -6.06
N GLY A 39 9.71 -2.65 -5.28
CA GLY A 39 8.58 -1.76 -5.45
C GLY A 39 8.73 -0.42 -4.76
N ILE A 40 7.84 0.50 -5.10
CA ILE A 40 7.72 1.83 -4.49
C ILE A 40 6.56 1.79 -3.50
N HIS A 41 6.77 2.36 -2.33
CA HIS A 41 5.73 2.50 -1.32
C HIS A 41 5.13 3.91 -1.35
N LEU A 42 3.79 3.98 -1.27
CA LEU A 42 3.00 5.21 -1.26
C LEU A 42 1.99 5.15 -0.12
N ASN A 43 2.06 6.10 0.80
CA ASN A 43 1.05 6.29 1.83
C ASN A 43 -0.05 7.19 1.26
N TRP A 44 -1.19 6.60 0.87
CA TRP A 44 -2.32 7.37 0.35
C TRP A 44 -2.90 8.30 1.42
N PRO A 45 -3.34 9.51 1.08
CA PRO A 45 -4.03 10.39 2.04
C PRO A 45 -5.27 9.71 2.60
N ARG A 46 -5.57 9.93 3.86
CA ARG A 46 -6.84 9.52 4.43
C ARG A 46 -7.92 10.54 4.07
N SER A 47 -9.08 10.08 3.62
CA SER A 47 -10.22 10.92 3.29
C SER A 47 -10.93 11.47 4.53
N TYR A 48 -10.73 10.83 5.68
CA TYR A 48 -11.21 11.27 6.98
C TYR A 48 -10.16 11.01 8.06
N SER A 49 -10.25 11.74 9.14
CA SER A 49 -9.45 11.54 10.36
C SER A 49 -10.36 11.33 11.55
N ARG A 50 -9.91 10.56 12.53
CA ARG A 50 -10.57 10.44 13.81
C ARG A 50 -9.93 11.43 14.77
N ALA A 51 -10.73 12.30 15.36
CA ALA A 51 -10.29 13.20 16.42
C ALA A 51 -10.07 12.41 17.72
N GLY A 52 -9.41 13.03 18.69
CA GLY A 52 -9.11 12.41 19.98
C GLY A 52 -7.81 11.59 19.98
N TRP A 53 -7.65 10.79 21.01
CA TRP A 53 -6.48 9.94 21.21
C TRP A 53 -6.92 8.50 21.51
N TRP A 54 -5.98 7.56 21.62
CA TRP A 54 -6.29 6.12 21.69
C TRP A 54 -7.23 5.71 22.86
N ALA A 55 -7.19 6.42 24.01
CA ALA A 55 -8.05 6.14 25.18
C ALA A 55 -9.39 6.89 25.12
N GLU A 56 -9.46 8.00 24.42
CA GLU A 56 -10.68 8.82 24.25
C GLU A 56 -10.85 9.17 22.76
N PRO A 57 -11.35 8.21 21.96
CA PRO A 57 -11.55 8.45 20.54
C PRO A 57 -12.67 9.48 20.34
N GLY A 58 -12.35 10.54 19.61
CA GLY A 58 -13.30 11.56 19.21
C GLY A 58 -14.08 11.23 17.95
N GLY A 59 -14.85 12.19 17.46
CA GLY A 59 -15.63 12.06 16.23
C GLY A 59 -14.79 11.86 14.97
N ILE A 60 -15.45 11.43 13.90
CA ILE A 60 -14.86 11.29 12.57
C ILE A 60 -15.07 12.62 11.83
N GLU A 61 -14.00 13.19 11.31
CA GLU A 61 -14.02 14.43 10.53
C GLU A 61 -13.49 14.20 9.11
N MET A 62 -14.10 14.85 8.14
CA MET A 62 -13.59 14.82 6.77
C MET A 62 -12.25 15.56 6.67
N ASN A 63 -11.31 14.99 5.96
CA ASN A 63 -10.03 15.64 5.67
C ASN A 63 -10.22 16.69 4.55
N LYS A 64 -10.31 17.96 4.93
CA LYS A 64 -10.47 19.09 4.00
C LYS A 64 -9.29 19.24 3.02
N ASN A 65 -8.11 18.64 3.38
CA ASN A 65 -6.91 18.69 2.57
C ASN A 65 -6.73 17.42 1.71
N TYR A 66 -7.72 16.54 1.63
CA TYR A 66 -7.61 15.28 0.89
C TYR A 66 -7.30 15.51 -0.59
N ASP A 67 -8.12 16.29 -1.28
CA ASP A 67 -7.96 16.54 -2.72
C ASP A 67 -6.65 17.28 -3.06
N PRO A 68 -6.23 18.34 -2.33
CA PRO A 68 -4.90 18.92 -2.48
C PRO A 68 -3.76 17.92 -2.29
N GLN A 69 -3.87 17.00 -1.32
CA GLN A 69 -2.85 15.97 -1.09
C GLN A 69 -2.78 14.94 -2.23
N VAL A 70 -3.93 14.51 -2.76
CA VAL A 70 -3.99 13.62 -3.92
C VAL A 70 -3.41 14.32 -5.16
N LYS A 71 -3.73 15.60 -5.35
CA LYS A 71 -3.18 16.41 -6.44
C LYS A 71 -1.65 16.51 -6.36
N ALA A 72 -1.10 16.75 -5.17
CA ALA A 72 0.35 16.81 -4.97
C ALA A 72 1.05 15.48 -5.30
N ILE A 73 0.41 14.33 -5.00
CA ILE A 73 0.91 13.02 -5.42
C ILE A 73 0.93 12.94 -6.95
N GLN A 74 -0.17 13.32 -7.61
CA GLN A 74 -0.24 13.27 -9.06
C GLN A 74 0.85 14.15 -9.70
N GLU A 75 1.01 15.38 -9.24
CA GLU A 75 2.05 16.30 -9.73
C GLU A 75 3.46 15.73 -9.56
N TYR A 76 3.73 15.06 -8.44
CA TYR A 76 5.02 14.40 -8.21
C TYR A 76 5.27 13.28 -9.24
N PHE A 77 4.28 12.42 -9.50
CA PHE A 77 4.40 11.34 -10.47
C PHE A 77 4.49 11.87 -11.91
N ASP A 78 3.73 12.89 -12.25
CA ASP A 78 3.79 13.56 -13.57
C ASP A 78 5.21 14.10 -13.81
N ASN A 79 5.80 14.78 -12.81
CA ASN A 79 7.18 15.29 -12.88
C ASN A 79 8.21 14.15 -13.00
N ALA A 80 8.04 13.07 -12.22
CA ALA A 80 8.93 11.92 -12.27
C ALA A 80 8.91 11.24 -13.64
N PHE A 81 7.74 11.03 -14.23
CA PHE A 81 7.60 10.41 -15.54
C PHE A 81 8.09 11.34 -16.68
N ALA A 82 7.85 12.64 -16.58
CA ALA A 82 8.42 13.63 -17.50
C ALA A 82 9.97 13.64 -17.44
N TYR A 83 10.54 13.56 -16.23
CA TYR A 83 11.97 13.43 -16.01
C TYR A 83 12.51 12.16 -16.67
N LEU A 84 11.90 11.01 -16.45
CA LEU A 84 12.31 9.72 -17.00
C LEU A 84 12.21 9.67 -18.54
N GLY A 85 11.31 10.44 -19.14
CA GLY A 85 11.14 10.57 -20.59
C GLY A 85 12.12 11.53 -21.26
N SER A 86 12.88 12.31 -20.49
CA SER A 86 13.80 13.32 -20.99
C SER A 86 15.28 12.89 -20.89
N LYS A 87 16.15 13.49 -21.70
CA LYS A 87 17.61 13.31 -21.60
C LYS A 87 18.15 14.26 -20.53
N ASN A 88 18.28 13.78 -19.31
CA ASN A 88 18.79 14.59 -18.21
C ASN A 88 20.30 14.42 -18.05
N THR A 89 21.01 15.52 -17.84
CA THR A 89 22.45 15.51 -17.53
C THR A 89 22.72 15.30 -16.05
N LYS A 90 21.77 15.70 -15.18
CA LYS A 90 21.86 15.54 -13.74
C LYS A 90 20.86 14.49 -13.29
N LYS A 91 21.32 13.47 -12.54
CA LYS A 91 20.47 12.44 -11.97
C LYS A 91 19.71 12.97 -10.76
N ASP A 92 18.40 12.74 -10.75
CA ASP A 92 17.52 12.92 -9.60
C ASP A 92 17.16 11.53 -9.04
N ILE A 93 17.77 11.15 -7.92
CA ILE A 93 17.64 9.80 -7.34
C ILE A 93 16.20 9.44 -7.01
N PRO A 94 15.38 10.29 -6.38
CA PRO A 94 13.96 10.06 -6.17
C PRO A 94 13.17 9.75 -7.45
N TYR A 95 13.41 10.48 -8.53
CA TYR A 95 12.74 10.21 -9.80
C TYR A 95 13.27 8.97 -10.51
N GLU A 96 14.58 8.71 -10.44
CA GLU A 96 15.15 7.46 -10.97
C GLU A 96 14.55 6.22 -10.28
N ALA A 97 14.23 6.30 -8.98
CA ALA A 97 13.60 5.23 -8.25
C ALA A 97 12.23 4.82 -8.83
N MET A 98 11.52 5.75 -9.50
CA MET A 98 10.21 5.50 -10.13
C MET A 98 10.30 4.70 -11.43
N LYS A 99 11.49 4.56 -11.98
CA LYS A 99 11.73 3.72 -13.17
C LYS A 99 11.28 2.28 -12.89
N GLY A 100 10.59 1.70 -13.85
CA GLY A 100 10.07 0.33 -13.74
C GLY A 100 8.60 0.23 -13.33
N LEU A 101 7.95 1.30 -12.86
CA LEU A 101 6.52 1.27 -12.53
C LEU A 101 5.62 1.08 -13.77
N GLN A 102 5.93 1.77 -14.86
CA GLN A 102 5.17 1.68 -16.12
C GLN A 102 5.54 0.44 -16.92
N SER A 103 6.77 -0.05 -16.84
CA SER A 103 7.19 -1.30 -17.49
C SER A 103 6.67 -2.56 -16.76
N GLY A 104 6.39 -2.44 -15.46
CA GLY A 104 5.97 -3.56 -14.61
C GLY A 104 7.12 -4.29 -13.92
N GLU A 105 8.33 -3.76 -13.99
CA GLU A 105 9.48 -4.29 -13.24
C GLU A 105 9.34 -4.06 -11.75
N LYS A 106 8.70 -2.94 -11.37
CA LYS A 106 8.41 -2.57 -9.99
C LYS A 106 6.92 -2.56 -9.73
N THR A 107 6.54 -2.89 -8.50
CA THR A 107 5.16 -2.80 -8.01
C THR A 107 4.96 -1.51 -7.23
N LEU A 108 3.84 -0.84 -7.41
CA LEU A 108 3.41 0.25 -6.56
C LEU A 108 2.62 -0.31 -5.37
N PHE A 109 3.17 -0.22 -4.18
CA PHE A 109 2.50 -0.60 -2.92
C PHE A 109 1.82 0.63 -2.33
N VAL A 110 0.49 0.62 -2.27
CA VAL A 110 -0.31 1.77 -1.81
C VAL A 110 -0.97 1.44 -0.48
N ASN A 111 -0.53 2.12 0.59
CA ASN A 111 -1.18 2.02 1.90
C ASN A 111 -2.50 2.80 1.88
N ALA A 112 -3.62 2.09 1.85
CA ALA A 112 -4.97 2.64 1.84
C ALA A 112 -5.95 1.68 2.53
N ASN A 113 -6.88 2.21 3.33
CA ASN A 113 -7.87 1.42 4.07
C ASN A 113 -9.31 1.79 3.70
N GLY A 114 -9.58 3.05 3.40
CA GLY A 114 -10.90 3.58 3.07
C GLY A 114 -11.35 3.19 1.66
N GLU A 115 -12.66 3.01 1.49
CA GLU A 115 -13.24 2.69 0.18
C GLU A 115 -12.89 3.74 -0.87
N LYS A 116 -13.14 5.04 -0.57
CA LYS A 116 -12.80 6.18 -1.46
C LYS A 116 -11.32 6.20 -1.80
N GLU A 117 -10.47 6.00 -0.81
CA GLU A 117 -9.01 6.00 -0.95
C GLU A 117 -8.53 4.92 -1.93
N ILE A 118 -9.12 3.72 -1.82
CA ILE A 118 -8.79 2.59 -2.70
C ILE A 118 -9.27 2.85 -4.13
N ILE A 119 -10.49 3.37 -4.30
CA ILE A 119 -11.01 3.77 -5.62
C ILE A 119 -10.09 4.80 -6.27
N ASP A 120 -9.75 5.87 -5.56
CA ASP A 120 -8.90 6.94 -6.06
C ASP A 120 -7.49 6.42 -6.41
N ALA A 121 -6.93 5.49 -5.61
CA ALA A 121 -5.66 4.83 -5.91
C ALA A 121 -5.73 3.98 -7.18
N VAL A 122 -6.82 3.26 -7.43
CA VAL A 122 -7.00 2.47 -8.66
C VAL A 122 -7.13 3.38 -9.88
N LEU A 123 -7.87 4.49 -9.76
CA LEU A 123 -7.97 5.49 -10.82
C LEU A 123 -6.62 6.15 -11.11
N PHE A 124 -5.85 6.43 -10.07
CA PHE A 124 -4.48 6.92 -10.17
C PHE A 124 -3.56 5.93 -10.92
N LYS A 125 -3.66 4.61 -10.62
CA LYS A 125 -2.95 3.56 -11.36
C LYS A 125 -3.25 3.63 -12.85
N LYS A 126 -4.55 3.70 -13.21
CA LYS A 126 -5.00 3.78 -14.61
C LYS A 126 -4.43 5.03 -15.30
N LYS A 127 -4.60 6.19 -14.69
CA LYS A 127 -4.16 7.48 -15.24
C LYS A 127 -2.66 7.50 -15.54
N ASN A 128 -1.86 6.91 -14.68
CA ASN A 128 -0.39 6.91 -14.78
C ASN A 128 0.18 5.70 -15.54
N ASN A 129 -0.66 4.83 -16.10
CA ASN A 129 -0.26 3.60 -16.81
C ASN A 129 0.66 2.69 -15.95
N ILE A 130 0.43 2.64 -14.62
CA ILE A 130 1.17 1.78 -13.71
C ILE A 130 0.68 0.34 -13.90
N LYS A 131 1.58 -0.59 -14.21
CA LYS A 131 1.20 -1.97 -14.50
C LYS A 131 0.82 -2.75 -13.25
N ASN A 132 1.71 -2.77 -12.27
CA ASN A 132 1.57 -3.57 -11.07
C ASN A 132 1.26 -2.68 -9.87
N MET A 133 0.17 -2.98 -9.16
CA MET A 133 -0.21 -2.29 -7.93
C MET A 133 -0.73 -3.29 -6.90
N THR A 134 -0.38 -3.05 -5.65
CA THR A 134 -0.88 -3.78 -4.50
C THR A 134 -1.38 -2.80 -3.45
N ILE A 135 -2.62 -2.95 -3.01
CA ILE A 135 -3.15 -2.21 -1.86
C ILE A 135 -2.62 -2.86 -0.58
N VAL A 136 -2.08 -2.06 0.29
CA VAL A 136 -1.56 -2.48 1.60
C VAL A 136 -2.50 -1.96 2.68
N GLY A 137 -2.96 -2.84 3.56
CA GLY A 137 -4.01 -2.54 4.54
C GLY A 137 -5.38 -3.01 4.06
N GLY A 138 -6.03 -2.26 3.20
CA GLY A 138 -7.21 -2.68 2.46
C GLY A 138 -8.43 -3.06 3.31
N TYR A 139 -8.65 -2.40 4.47
CA TYR A 139 -9.75 -2.79 5.36
C TYR A 139 -11.12 -2.82 4.65
N TYR A 140 -11.43 -1.81 3.83
CA TYR A 140 -12.66 -1.75 3.05
C TYR A 140 -12.52 -2.20 1.58
N ALA A 141 -11.43 -2.88 1.24
CA ALA A 141 -11.18 -3.35 -0.13
C ALA A 141 -12.25 -4.32 -0.64
N PHE A 142 -12.88 -5.09 0.24
CA PHE A 142 -13.96 -6.02 -0.12
C PHE A 142 -15.17 -5.32 -0.75
N LYS A 143 -15.43 -4.06 -0.42
CA LYS A 143 -16.54 -3.27 -1.01
C LYS A 143 -16.30 -2.97 -2.48
N VAL A 144 -15.06 -2.93 -2.91
CA VAL A 144 -14.62 -2.59 -4.28
C VAL A 144 -13.91 -3.76 -4.97
N GLY A 145 -14.17 -5.00 -4.54
CA GLY A 145 -13.51 -6.20 -5.04
C GLY A 145 -13.59 -6.35 -6.56
N ALA A 146 -14.73 -6.06 -7.18
CA ALA A 146 -14.90 -6.10 -8.64
C ALA A 146 -13.95 -5.12 -9.36
N LEU A 147 -13.81 -3.87 -8.85
CA LEU A 147 -12.89 -2.88 -9.39
C LEU A 147 -11.43 -3.33 -9.27
N LEU A 148 -11.06 -3.90 -8.13
CA LEU A 148 -9.71 -4.43 -7.91
C LEU A 148 -9.39 -5.57 -8.87
N LYS A 149 -10.33 -6.50 -9.04
CA LYS A 149 -10.22 -7.63 -9.96
C LYS A 149 -10.04 -7.16 -11.41
N GLU A 150 -10.93 -6.27 -11.88
CA GLU A 150 -10.89 -5.73 -13.25
C GLU A 150 -9.55 -5.07 -13.58
N ASN A 151 -8.92 -4.43 -12.57
CA ASN A 151 -7.68 -3.70 -12.73
C ASN A 151 -6.42 -4.49 -12.33
N ASN A 152 -6.53 -5.78 -12.05
CA ASN A 152 -5.43 -6.63 -11.59
C ASN A 152 -4.67 -5.99 -10.41
N VAL A 153 -5.42 -5.56 -9.38
CA VAL A 153 -4.86 -5.01 -8.14
C VAL A 153 -4.98 -6.06 -7.05
N SER A 154 -3.87 -6.44 -6.47
CA SER A 154 -3.81 -7.35 -5.32
C SER A 154 -3.95 -6.59 -4.01
N VAL A 155 -4.24 -7.31 -2.94
CA VAL A 155 -4.40 -6.74 -1.60
C VAL A 155 -3.54 -7.50 -0.59
N LEU A 156 -2.74 -6.76 0.18
CA LEU A 156 -2.06 -7.25 1.37
C LEU A 156 -2.82 -6.77 2.60
N LEU A 157 -3.66 -7.64 3.14
CA LEU A 157 -4.44 -7.34 4.33
C LEU A 157 -3.54 -7.24 5.55
N ASN A 158 -3.83 -6.26 6.41
CA ASN A 158 -3.30 -6.23 7.76
C ASN A 158 -3.91 -7.38 8.59
N ARG A 159 -3.51 -7.48 9.86
CA ARG A 159 -3.99 -8.52 10.75
C ARG A 159 -5.51 -8.68 10.68
N VAL A 160 -5.97 -9.92 10.69
CA VAL A 160 -7.40 -10.26 10.71
C VAL A 160 -7.97 -10.38 12.14
N HIS A 161 -7.10 -10.53 13.14
CA HIS A 161 -7.50 -10.57 14.57
C HIS A 161 -7.61 -9.16 15.13
N SER A 162 -8.69 -8.48 14.81
CA SER A 162 -8.97 -7.13 15.29
C SER A 162 -10.47 -6.96 15.53
N LEU A 163 -10.85 -5.97 16.31
CA LEU A 163 -12.23 -5.51 16.35
C LEU A 163 -12.55 -4.71 15.08
N PRO A 164 -13.84 -4.61 14.71
CA PRO A 164 -14.30 -3.69 13.67
C PRO A 164 -13.86 -2.25 13.93
N LEU A 165 -13.76 -1.45 12.87
CA LEU A 165 -13.42 -0.04 13.00
C LEU A 165 -14.60 0.81 13.47
N LEU A 166 -15.83 0.42 13.14
CA LEU A 166 -17.07 1.11 13.51
C LEU A 166 -17.94 0.18 14.37
N GLU A 167 -18.73 0.79 15.24
CA GLU A 167 -19.59 0.05 16.20
C GLU A 167 -20.77 -0.67 15.52
N ASP A 168 -21.19 -0.21 14.36
CA ASP A 168 -22.27 -0.75 13.55
C ASP A 168 -21.83 -1.81 12.54
N GLU A 169 -20.55 -2.14 12.50
CA GLU A 169 -20.02 -3.17 11.61
C GLU A 169 -20.20 -4.59 12.21
N ASP A 170 -20.29 -5.57 11.32
CA ASP A 170 -20.27 -6.99 11.72
C ASP A 170 -18.97 -7.29 12.52
N VAL A 171 -19.14 -7.76 13.74
CA VAL A 171 -18.02 -8.13 14.65
C VAL A 171 -17.03 -9.10 13.97
N ASN A 172 -17.52 -9.94 13.06
CA ASN A 172 -16.70 -10.90 12.33
C ASN A 172 -16.13 -10.35 11.01
N LEU A 173 -16.35 -9.08 10.68
CA LEU A 173 -15.91 -8.51 9.42
C LEU A 173 -14.39 -8.68 9.19
N PRO A 174 -13.49 -8.40 10.16
CA PRO A 174 -12.06 -8.59 9.96
C PRO A 174 -11.68 -10.03 9.58
N TYR A 175 -12.36 -11.02 10.15
CA TYR A 175 -12.12 -12.45 9.84
C TYR A 175 -12.68 -12.87 8.49
N LYS A 176 -13.76 -12.23 8.02
CA LYS A 176 -14.40 -12.52 6.73
C LYS A 176 -13.72 -11.82 5.56
N ASN A 177 -12.98 -10.74 5.80
CA ASN A 177 -12.46 -9.82 4.78
C ASN A 177 -11.62 -10.54 3.72
N ALA A 178 -10.69 -11.39 4.13
CA ALA A 178 -9.87 -12.17 3.21
C ALA A 178 -10.73 -13.06 2.28
N LYS A 179 -11.74 -13.74 2.85
CA LYS A 179 -12.66 -14.59 2.07
C LYS A 179 -13.47 -13.76 1.06
N LEU A 180 -14.02 -12.63 1.47
CA LEU A 180 -14.81 -11.75 0.60
C LEU A 180 -14.01 -11.28 -0.62
N LEU A 181 -12.73 -10.95 -0.43
CA LEU A 181 -11.83 -10.56 -1.51
C LEU A 181 -11.48 -11.74 -2.43
N VAL A 182 -11.21 -12.91 -1.87
CA VAL A 182 -10.93 -14.13 -2.66
C VAL A 182 -12.15 -14.53 -3.48
N ASP A 183 -13.35 -14.48 -2.90
CA ASP A 183 -14.61 -14.77 -3.60
C ASP A 183 -14.86 -13.77 -4.75
N ALA A 184 -14.41 -12.52 -4.61
CA ALA A 184 -14.42 -11.52 -5.69
C ALA A 184 -13.31 -11.76 -6.74
N GLY A 185 -12.45 -12.75 -6.56
CA GLY A 185 -11.37 -13.11 -7.46
C GLY A 185 -10.14 -12.19 -7.36
N VAL A 186 -9.95 -11.52 -6.24
CA VAL A 186 -8.77 -10.68 -5.95
C VAL A 186 -7.68 -11.54 -5.34
N LEU A 187 -6.43 -11.32 -5.76
CA LEU A 187 -5.27 -11.95 -5.13
C LEU A 187 -5.04 -11.31 -3.76
N VAL A 188 -5.06 -12.11 -2.70
CA VAL A 188 -4.94 -11.66 -1.32
C VAL A 188 -3.71 -12.28 -0.65
N GLY A 189 -2.94 -11.46 0.03
CA GLY A 189 -1.92 -11.86 0.98
C GLY A 189 -2.21 -11.28 2.37
N LEU A 190 -1.62 -11.89 3.39
CA LEU A 190 -1.67 -11.38 4.76
C LEU A 190 -0.30 -10.82 5.13
N GLN A 191 -0.27 -9.72 5.88
CA GLN A 191 0.96 -9.10 6.34
C GLN A 191 0.86 -8.64 7.79
N ASN A 192 2.02 -8.42 8.40
CA ASN A 192 2.16 -7.77 9.69
C ASN A 192 2.93 -6.47 9.55
N ALA A 193 2.23 -5.35 9.63
CA ALA A 193 2.82 -4.04 9.40
C ALA A 193 3.25 -3.30 10.67
N GLY A 194 2.78 -3.70 11.86
CA GLY A 194 2.98 -3.00 13.12
C GLY A 194 3.90 -3.73 14.11
N ASP A 195 4.61 -2.96 14.94
CA ASP A 195 5.46 -3.55 15.98
C ASP A 195 4.64 -4.30 17.04
N MET A 196 3.45 -3.82 17.36
CA MET A 196 2.52 -4.48 18.27
C MET A 196 1.90 -5.76 17.67
N GLU A 197 1.77 -5.83 16.36
CA GLU A 197 1.18 -6.97 15.66
C GLU A 197 2.09 -8.20 15.68
N ARG A 198 3.40 -8.01 15.77
CA ARG A 198 4.39 -9.10 15.87
C ARG A 198 4.21 -9.96 17.13
N MET A 199 3.69 -9.38 18.20
CA MET A 199 3.45 -10.11 19.44
C MET A 199 2.20 -10.98 19.40
N GLN A 200 1.29 -10.74 18.45
CA GLN A 200 -0.01 -11.40 18.35
C GLN A 200 -0.05 -12.55 17.33
N THR A 201 1.03 -12.78 16.60
CA THR A 201 1.16 -13.83 15.56
C THR A 201 1.80 -15.12 16.10
N ARG A 202 1.56 -15.46 17.35
CA ARG A 202 1.99 -16.74 17.94
C ARG A 202 0.94 -17.83 17.78
#